data_7e3068b4647da09c98ee3e558aeda9ae
#
_entry.id   7e3068b4647da09c98ee3e558aeda9ae
#
_cell.length_a   1.000
_cell.length_b   1.000
_cell.length_c   1.000
_cell.angle_alpha   90.00
_cell.angle_beta   90.00
_cell.angle_gamma   90.00
#
_symmetry.space_group_name_H-M   'P 1'
#
loop_
_entity.id
_entity.type
_entity.pdbx_description
1 polymer ?
#
loop_
_entity_poly.entity_id
_entity_poly.type
_entity_poly.pdbx_seq_one_letter_code
_entity_poly.pdbx_strand_id
1 'polypeptide(L)'
;MPTLGLNHYNLRAPRELMEQLRSFYCEVVGLTLGARPPFGSFGYWLYAGGQAVLHLSEARRGEVRDSRAASTFDHAAFSCAGRIEFERRLTQLGIAFETARVPGTEQVQLFISDPAGNGVELNFAGEEA
;
A
#
# COMPACT_ATOMS: atom_id res chain seq x y z
N MET A 1 -22.32 11.87 16.09
CA MET A 1 -21.85 10.70 15.36
C MET A 1 -20.75 11.03 14.36
N PRO A 2 -19.68 11.68 14.76
CA PRO A 2 -18.68 12.04 13.78
C PRO A 2 -17.74 10.87 13.49
N THR A 3 -17.53 10.57 12.20
CA THR A 3 -16.39 9.78 11.78
C THR A 3 -15.24 10.77 11.59
N LEU A 4 -14.09 10.50 12.18
CA LEU A 4 -13.00 11.47 12.20
C LEU A 4 -12.02 11.32 11.04
N GLY A 5 -12.03 10.17 10.38
CA GLY A 5 -11.13 9.93 9.27
C GLY A 5 -10.89 8.45 9.06
N LEU A 6 -10.01 8.15 8.10
CA LEU A 6 -9.58 6.77 7.88
C LEU A 6 -8.45 6.46 8.87
N ASN A 7 -8.58 5.35 9.59
CA ASN A 7 -7.58 4.94 10.57
C ASN A 7 -6.53 4.04 9.93
N HIS A 8 -6.97 2.97 9.33
CA HIS A 8 -6.09 2.02 8.66
C HIS A 8 -6.91 1.14 7.73
N TYR A 9 -6.21 0.38 6.89
CA TYR A 9 -6.84 -0.72 6.19
C TYR A 9 -6.01 -1.99 6.41
N ASN A 10 -6.63 -3.14 6.19
CA ASN A 10 -6.02 -4.43 6.50
C ASN A 10 -6.01 -5.30 5.26
N LEU A 11 -4.87 -5.94 5.01
CA LEU A 11 -4.76 -6.96 3.99
C LEU A 11 -4.50 -8.28 4.69
N ARG A 12 -5.30 -9.29 4.35
CA ARG A 12 -5.19 -10.61 4.96
C ARG A 12 -4.79 -11.61 3.89
N ALA A 13 -3.77 -12.42 4.18
CA ALA A 13 -3.22 -13.33 3.19
C ALA A 13 -2.52 -14.49 3.90
N PRO A 14 -2.31 -15.62 3.18
CA PRO A 14 -1.45 -16.66 3.71
C PRO A 14 -0.04 -16.11 3.99
N ARG A 15 0.66 -16.76 4.92
CA ARG A 15 1.95 -16.28 5.41
C ARG A 15 2.91 -15.88 4.30
N GLU A 16 3.02 -16.72 3.29
CA GLU A 16 3.99 -16.46 2.21
C GLU A 16 3.66 -15.19 1.43
N LEU A 17 2.40 -15.02 1.05
CA LEU A 17 1.97 -13.82 0.34
C LEU A 17 2.06 -12.59 1.25
N MET A 18 1.75 -12.77 2.53
CA MET A 18 1.83 -11.67 3.48
C MET A 18 3.27 -11.14 3.59
N GLU A 19 4.27 -12.04 3.54
CA GLU A 19 5.67 -11.61 3.55
C GLU A 19 6.02 -10.83 2.29
N GLN A 20 5.48 -11.23 1.14
CA GLN A 20 5.68 -10.48 -0.10
C GLN A 20 5.03 -9.11 -0.01
N LEU A 21 3.85 -9.03 0.59
CA LEU A 21 3.18 -7.74 0.80
C LEU A 21 4.00 -6.84 1.72
N ARG A 22 4.55 -7.40 2.80
CA ARG A 22 5.39 -6.61 3.70
C ARG A 22 6.59 -6.04 2.95
N SER A 23 7.28 -6.87 2.17
CA SER A 23 8.43 -6.39 1.41
C SER A 23 8.03 -5.29 0.42
N PHE A 24 6.93 -5.50 -0.29
CA PHE A 24 6.46 -4.52 -1.27
C PHE A 24 6.14 -3.17 -0.62
N TYR A 25 5.35 -3.19 0.44
CA TYR A 25 4.94 -1.92 1.05
C TYR A 25 6.08 -1.22 1.78
N CYS A 26 7.07 -1.96 2.27
CA CYS A 26 8.24 -1.33 2.88
C CYS A 26 9.24 -0.85 1.82
N GLU A 27 9.52 -1.66 0.82
CA GLU A 27 10.62 -1.35 -0.11
C GLU A 27 10.17 -0.53 -1.31
N VAL A 28 8.93 -0.72 -1.77
CA VAL A 28 8.43 0.00 -2.93
C VAL A 28 7.65 1.24 -2.52
N VAL A 29 6.69 1.10 -1.63
CA VAL A 29 5.85 2.22 -1.19
C VAL A 29 6.57 3.08 -0.16
N GLY A 30 7.42 2.50 0.66
CA GLY A 30 8.20 3.24 1.63
C GLY A 30 7.61 3.30 3.03
N LEU A 31 6.71 2.36 3.35
CA LEU A 31 6.19 2.28 4.71
C LEU A 31 7.25 1.68 5.63
N THR A 32 7.11 1.90 6.93
CA THR A 32 8.06 1.44 7.93
C THR A 32 7.40 0.40 8.82
N LEU A 33 8.08 -0.74 9.02
CA LEU A 33 7.63 -1.74 9.97
C LEU A 33 7.75 -1.16 11.38
N GLY A 34 6.70 -1.33 12.19
CA GLY A 34 6.71 -0.77 13.54
C GLY A 34 5.93 -1.60 14.53
N ALA A 35 5.73 -1.03 15.71
CA ALA A 35 5.11 -1.72 16.83
C ALA A 35 3.71 -2.22 16.49
N ARG A 36 3.39 -3.39 16.99
CA ARG A 36 2.09 -4.04 16.85
C ARG A 36 1.73 -4.62 18.20
N PRO A 37 0.48 -4.39 18.69
CA PRO A 37 0.08 -4.99 19.96
C PRO A 37 0.23 -6.51 19.93
N PRO A 38 0.35 -7.16 21.09
CA PRO A 38 0.60 -8.60 21.13
C PRO A 38 -0.69 -9.40 20.89
N PHE A 39 -1.19 -9.31 19.66
CA PHE A 39 -2.32 -10.14 19.25
C PHE A 39 -1.92 -11.61 19.23
N GLY A 40 -2.91 -12.49 19.36
CA GLY A 40 -2.65 -13.92 19.27
C GLY A 40 -2.43 -14.41 17.84
N SER A 41 -2.59 -13.54 16.85
CA SER A 41 -2.39 -13.87 15.44
C SER A 41 -1.09 -13.26 14.94
N PHE A 42 -0.56 -13.82 13.86
CA PHE A 42 0.65 -13.29 13.23
C PHE A 42 0.31 -12.16 12.28
N GLY A 43 1.12 -11.12 12.27
CA GLY A 43 0.91 -10.02 11.35
C GLY A 43 1.90 -8.90 11.58
N TYR A 44 1.73 -7.83 10.79
CA TYR A 44 2.60 -6.67 10.85
C TYR A 44 1.77 -5.40 10.81
N TRP A 45 2.27 -4.38 11.46
CA TRP A 45 1.74 -3.02 11.31
C TRP A 45 2.79 -2.19 10.58
N LEU A 46 2.38 -1.54 9.50
CA LEU A 46 3.26 -0.72 8.67
C LEU A 46 2.83 0.73 8.79
N TYR A 47 3.82 1.60 8.94
CA TYR A 47 3.62 2.98 9.35
C TYR A 47 3.98 3.97 8.26
N ALA A 48 3.23 5.06 8.18
CA ALA A 48 3.55 6.25 7.40
C ALA A 48 3.35 7.44 8.30
N GLY A 49 4.40 8.26 8.47
CA GLY A 49 4.31 9.47 9.28
C GLY A 49 3.90 9.23 10.73
N GLY A 50 4.30 8.11 11.29
CA GLY A 50 3.99 7.79 12.68
C GLY A 50 2.63 7.15 12.90
N GLN A 51 1.87 6.89 11.85
CA GLN A 51 0.56 6.24 11.94
C GLN A 51 0.62 4.85 11.32
N ALA A 52 0.03 3.87 12.00
CA ALA A 52 -0.02 2.49 11.50
C ALA A 52 -1.15 2.37 10.47
N VAL A 53 -0.86 2.79 9.23
CA VAL A 53 -1.87 2.95 8.20
C VAL A 53 -2.25 1.64 7.52
N LEU A 54 -1.37 0.65 7.53
CA LEU A 54 -1.62 -0.64 6.90
C LEU A 54 -1.31 -1.75 7.88
N HIS A 55 -2.29 -2.61 8.10
CA HIS A 55 -2.14 -3.79 8.93
C HIS A 55 -2.15 -5.03 8.03
N LEU A 56 -1.16 -5.88 8.19
CA LEU A 56 -1.10 -7.16 7.49
C LEU A 56 -1.44 -8.24 8.49
N SER A 57 -2.38 -9.11 8.15
CA SER A 57 -2.76 -10.20 9.03
C SER A 57 -2.74 -11.51 8.27
N GLU A 58 -2.33 -12.58 8.97
CA GLU A 58 -2.26 -13.89 8.36
C GLU A 58 -3.66 -14.49 8.26
N ALA A 59 -3.95 -15.11 7.13
CA ALA A 59 -5.19 -15.83 6.93
C ALA A 59 -5.30 -16.97 7.96
N ARG A 60 -6.51 -17.20 8.45
CA ARG A 60 -6.74 -18.27 9.41
C ARG A 60 -6.58 -19.61 8.72
N ARG A 61 -6.30 -20.62 9.55
CA ARG A 61 -6.19 -21.98 9.06
C ARG A 61 -7.50 -22.38 8.37
N GLY A 62 -7.39 -22.83 7.11
CA GLY A 62 -8.56 -23.23 6.33
C GLY A 62 -9.29 -22.09 5.68
N GLU A 63 -8.92 -20.84 5.97
CA GLU A 63 -9.51 -19.69 5.31
C GLU A 63 -8.94 -19.57 3.89
N VAL A 64 -9.83 -19.42 2.91
CA VAL A 64 -9.42 -19.23 1.52
C VAL A 64 -9.58 -17.77 1.16
N ARG A 65 -8.48 -17.16 0.70
CA ARG A 65 -8.47 -15.79 0.19
C ARG A 65 -7.99 -15.84 -1.25
N ASP A 66 -8.89 -15.50 -2.16
CA ASP A 66 -8.59 -15.53 -3.59
C ASP A 66 -7.89 -14.24 -3.97
N SER A 67 -6.56 -14.27 -4.03
CA SER A 67 -5.79 -13.10 -4.43
C SER A 67 -6.04 -12.83 -5.90
N ARG A 68 -5.99 -11.54 -6.28
CA ARG A 68 -6.21 -11.04 -7.64
C ARG A 68 -7.65 -11.19 -8.13
N ALA A 69 -8.58 -11.59 -7.26
CA ALA A 69 -9.99 -11.62 -7.61
C ALA A 69 -10.51 -10.19 -7.66
N ALA A 70 -11.23 -9.86 -8.72
CA ALA A 70 -11.82 -8.53 -8.85
C ALA A 70 -12.90 -8.34 -7.78
N SER A 71 -12.92 -7.16 -7.19
CA SER A 71 -13.91 -6.79 -6.19
C SER A 71 -14.25 -5.31 -6.39
N THR A 72 -15.09 -4.76 -5.51
CA THR A 72 -15.38 -3.32 -5.58
C THR A 72 -14.22 -2.47 -5.10
N PHE A 73 -13.27 -3.06 -4.37
CA PHE A 73 -12.08 -2.30 -3.95
C PHE A 73 -11.16 -2.11 -5.15
N ASP A 74 -10.81 -0.86 -5.46
CA ASP A 74 -9.95 -0.58 -6.60
C ASP A 74 -8.52 -0.27 -6.16
N HIS A 75 -8.36 0.70 -5.26
CA HIS A 75 -7.00 1.05 -4.82
C HIS A 75 -7.03 1.82 -3.52
N ALA A 76 -5.88 1.85 -2.85
CA ALA A 76 -5.60 2.76 -1.75
C ALA A 76 -4.56 3.76 -2.24
N ALA A 77 -4.67 5.02 -1.82
CA ALA A 77 -3.77 6.07 -2.24
C ALA A 77 -2.92 6.54 -1.06
N PHE A 78 -1.62 6.65 -1.31
CA PHE A 78 -0.66 7.16 -0.33
C PHE A 78 -0.15 8.51 -0.78
N SER A 79 -0.09 9.48 0.12
CA SER A 79 0.53 10.77 -0.16
C SER A 79 2.04 10.61 -0.07
N CYS A 80 2.72 10.97 -1.14
CA CYS A 80 4.16 10.77 -1.26
C CYS A 80 4.85 12.04 -1.70
N ALA A 81 6.17 12.07 -1.56
CA ALA A 81 7.02 13.15 -2.06
C ALA A 81 8.18 12.53 -2.81
N GLY A 82 8.76 13.28 -3.75
CA GLY A 82 9.91 12.80 -4.50
C GLY A 82 9.52 11.91 -5.66
N ARG A 83 8.62 12.37 -6.53
CA ARG A 83 8.10 11.58 -7.64
C ARG A 83 9.21 11.01 -8.53
N ILE A 84 10.21 11.81 -8.87
CA ILE A 84 11.28 11.36 -9.77
C ILE A 84 12.03 10.17 -9.16
N GLU A 85 12.27 10.22 -7.86
CA GLU A 85 12.96 9.12 -7.18
C GLU A 85 12.09 7.86 -7.16
N PHE A 86 10.78 8.02 -6.93
CA PHE A 86 9.87 6.88 -6.99
C PHE A 86 9.85 6.24 -8.38
N GLU A 87 9.75 7.07 -9.43
CA GLU A 87 9.73 6.54 -10.79
C GLU A 87 11.02 5.79 -11.12
N ARG A 88 12.16 6.34 -10.68
CA ARG A 88 13.44 5.67 -10.90
C ARG A 88 13.49 4.32 -10.21
N ARG A 89 13.04 4.26 -8.96
CA ARG A 89 13.05 3.01 -8.21
C ARG A 89 12.12 1.97 -8.82
N LEU A 90 10.93 2.38 -9.21
CA LEU A 90 9.99 1.46 -9.84
C LEU A 90 10.59 0.87 -11.11
N THR A 91 11.22 1.71 -11.93
CA THR A 91 11.87 1.25 -13.15
C THR A 91 13.01 0.28 -12.82
N GLN A 92 13.84 0.61 -11.85
CA GLN A 92 14.94 -0.26 -11.45
C GLN A 92 14.46 -1.62 -10.93
N LEU A 93 13.32 -1.64 -10.26
CA LEU A 93 12.74 -2.86 -9.71
C LEU A 93 11.90 -3.62 -10.73
N GLY A 94 11.74 -3.08 -11.94
CA GLY A 94 10.94 -3.73 -12.96
C GLY A 94 9.45 -3.69 -12.70
N ILE A 95 8.99 -2.71 -11.92
CA ILE A 95 7.57 -2.59 -11.59
C ILE A 95 6.92 -1.63 -12.57
N ALA A 96 5.93 -2.13 -13.31
CA ALA A 96 5.17 -1.31 -14.25
C ALA A 96 4.31 -0.30 -13.49
N PHE A 97 4.21 0.91 -14.04
CA PHE A 97 3.35 1.93 -13.45
C PHE A 97 2.74 2.78 -14.55
N GLU A 98 1.59 3.35 -14.23
CA GLU A 98 0.92 4.30 -15.12
C GLU A 98 0.87 5.65 -14.41
N THR A 99 1.02 6.71 -15.20
CA THR A 99 1.03 8.07 -14.68
C THR A 99 -0.25 8.77 -15.11
N ALA A 100 -0.86 9.51 -14.20
CA ALA A 100 -2.02 10.34 -14.50
C ALA A 100 -1.89 11.66 -13.75
N ARG A 101 -2.63 12.67 -14.23
CA ARG A 101 -2.72 13.95 -13.56
C ARG A 101 -4.17 14.19 -13.18
N VAL A 102 -4.38 14.76 -12.01
CA VAL A 102 -5.73 15.11 -11.59
C VAL A 102 -6.11 16.41 -12.32
N PRO A 103 -7.17 16.39 -13.14
CA PRO A 103 -7.54 17.57 -13.94
C PRO A 103 -7.75 18.81 -13.07
N GLY A 104 -7.22 19.93 -13.53
CA GLY A 104 -7.37 21.20 -12.82
C GLY A 104 -6.45 21.35 -11.61
N THR A 105 -5.52 20.43 -11.41
CA THR A 105 -4.56 20.49 -10.30
C THR A 105 -3.16 20.17 -10.79
N GLU A 106 -2.20 20.34 -9.89
CA GLU A 106 -0.81 19.94 -10.16
C GLU A 106 -0.53 18.52 -9.67
N GLN A 107 -1.52 17.82 -9.14
CA GLN A 107 -1.32 16.49 -8.56
C GLN A 107 -0.98 15.48 -9.64
N VAL A 108 -0.01 14.61 -9.34
CA VAL A 108 0.40 13.51 -10.21
C VAL A 108 0.15 12.21 -9.47
N GLN A 109 -0.41 11.25 -10.17
CA GLN A 109 -0.73 9.93 -9.61
C GLN A 109 0.09 8.88 -10.34
N LEU A 110 0.73 8.00 -9.58
CA LEU A 110 1.35 6.80 -10.13
C LEU A 110 0.53 5.61 -9.66
N PHE A 111 0.12 4.75 -10.58
CA PHE A 111 -0.68 3.56 -10.26
C PHE A 111 0.16 2.32 -10.45
N ILE A 112 0.22 1.49 -9.41
CA ILE A 112 0.94 0.22 -9.42
C ILE A 112 0.03 -0.85 -8.80
N SER A 113 0.48 -2.10 -8.83
CA SER A 113 -0.23 -3.20 -8.20
C SER A 113 0.68 -3.88 -7.19
N ASP A 114 0.12 -4.30 -6.06
CA ASP A 114 0.89 -5.04 -5.07
C ASP A 114 0.95 -6.54 -5.43
N PRO A 115 1.72 -7.36 -4.70
CA PRO A 115 1.85 -8.78 -5.03
C PRO A 115 0.55 -9.58 -5.00
N ALA A 116 -0.48 -9.09 -4.31
CA ALA A 116 -1.78 -9.75 -4.30
C ALA A 116 -2.73 -9.20 -5.36
N GLY A 117 -2.26 -8.24 -6.17
CA GLY A 117 -3.08 -7.65 -7.23
C GLY A 117 -3.92 -6.46 -6.78
N ASN A 118 -3.74 -5.97 -5.55
CA ASN A 118 -4.45 -4.78 -5.10
C ASN A 118 -3.87 -3.54 -5.74
N GLY A 119 -4.73 -2.61 -6.15
CA GLY A 119 -4.28 -1.33 -6.70
C GLY A 119 -3.67 -0.44 -5.62
N VAL A 120 -2.61 0.26 -5.99
CA VAL A 120 -1.94 1.22 -5.13
C VAL A 120 -1.69 2.47 -5.93
N GLU A 121 -2.10 3.60 -5.38
CA GLU A 121 -1.82 4.91 -5.97
C GLU A 121 -0.78 5.62 -5.12
N LEU A 122 0.25 6.14 -5.77
CA LEU A 122 1.21 7.03 -5.12
C LEU A 122 0.87 8.43 -5.59
N ASN A 123 0.44 9.28 -4.67
CA ASN A 123 -0.07 10.61 -4.99
C ASN A 123 0.95 11.67 -4.60
N PHE A 124 1.25 12.54 -5.54
CA PHE A 124 2.24 13.61 -5.37
C PHE A 124 1.56 14.96 -5.52
N ALA A 125 1.86 15.87 -4.62
CA ALA A 125 1.14 17.14 -4.54
C ALA A 125 1.43 18.10 -5.70
N GLY A 126 2.46 17.86 -6.49
CA GLY A 126 2.66 18.62 -7.70
C GLY A 126 3.75 19.68 -7.64
N GLU A 127 4.36 19.91 -6.49
CA GLU A 127 5.48 20.82 -6.39
C GLU A 127 6.82 20.17 -6.72
N GLU A 128 6.84 18.84 -6.81
CA GLU A 128 8.05 18.14 -7.25
C GLU A 128 8.13 18.13 -8.75
N ALA A 129 9.31 18.37 -9.23
CA ALA A 129 9.62 18.29 -10.63
C ALA A 129 10.05 16.88 -10.99
#